data_12298d10569eb8ff6d7bcbb1867333cc
#
_entry.id   12298d10569eb8ff6d7bcbb1867333cc
#
_cell.length_a   1.000
_cell.length_b   1.000
_cell.length_c   1.000
_cell.angle_alpha   90.00
_cell.angle_beta   90.00
_cell.angle_gamma   90.00
#
_symmetry.space_group_name_H-M   'P 1'
#
loop_
_entity.id
_entity.type
_entity.pdbx_description
1 polymer ?
#
loop_
_entity_poly.entity_id
_entity_poly.type
_entity_poly.pdbx_seq_one_letter_code
_entity_poly.pdbx_strand_id
1 'polypeptide(L)'
;MGIRKAYTKDMKFARALPAPSPRSETAKKVAWIYAAVLVIMVVGQLFSFEKFIPLIAGYWLPGGNGATTLLAGLIVVSEVFALPFLLRMPLSPLMRWFSLGCGLVAAVLWVILGVIAVVSDNAMTNSGILGTKVTVPSDGAQLLWAVVLGVLAVWSAWGLWPADRKK
;
A
#
# COMPACT_ATOMS: atom_id res chain seq x y z
N MET A 1 -25.10 1.26 -36.84
CA MET A 1 -24.35 2.47 -36.35
C MET A 1 -24.09 2.50 -34.83
N GLY A 2 -24.64 1.58 -34.03
CA GLY A 2 -24.48 1.52 -32.55
C GLY A 2 -23.19 0.84 -32.05
N ILE A 3 -22.66 -0.15 -32.73
CA ILE A 3 -21.55 -1.00 -32.27
C ILE A 3 -20.21 -0.23 -32.15
N ARG A 4 -19.95 0.73 -33.04
CA ARG A 4 -18.73 1.53 -32.98
C ARG A 4 -18.66 2.48 -31.76
N LYS A 5 -19.81 2.96 -31.26
CA LYS A 5 -19.84 3.87 -30.09
C LYS A 5 -19.61 3.12 -28.77
N ALA A 6 -20.06 1.87 -28.66
CA ALA A 6 -19.80 1.05 -27.48
C ALA A 6 -18.30 0.68 -27.38
N TYR A 7 -17.70 0.24 -28.48
CA TYR A 7 -16.28 -0.14 -28.54
C TYR A 7 -15.32 1.01 -28.20
N THR A 8 -15.67 2.26 -28.58
CA THR A 8 -14.85 3.46 -28.25
C THR A 8 -15.00 3.89 -26.79
N LYS A 9 -16.10 3.53 -26.10
CA LYS A 9 -16.30 3.86 -24.69
C LYS A 9 -15.43 2.95 -23.79
N ASP A 10 -15.38 1.67 -24.10
CA ASP A 10 -14.58 0.70 -23.35
C ASP A 10 -13.07 0.93 -23.51
N MET A 11 -12.61 1.34 -24.69
CA MET A 11 -11.21 1.68 -24.92
C MET A 11 -10.73 2.94 -24.15
N LYS A 12 -11.63 3.85 -23.76
CA LYS A 12 -11.24 5.02 -22.93
C LYS A 12 -10.82 4.63 -21.52
N PHE A 13 -11.37 3.56 -20.96
CA PHE A 13 -10.99 3.07 -19.63
C PHE A 13 -9.66 2.30 -19.63
N ALA A 14 -9.29 1.69 -20.75
CA ALA A 14 -8.05 0.91 -20.88
C ALA A 14 -6.84 1.76 -21.30
N ARG A 15 -7.05 2.95 -21.87
CA ARG A 15 -5.96 3.80 -22.35
C ARG A 15 -5.21 4.45 -21.19
N ALA A 16 -3.88 4.30 -21.16
CA ALA A 16 -3.03 5.03 -20.23
C ALA A 16 -3.12 6.53 -20.48
N LEU A 17 -3.40 7.27 -19.42
CA LEU A 17 -3.48 8.73 -19.44
C LEU A 17 -2.36 9.30 -18.55
N PRO A 18 -1.82 10.47 -18.90
CA PRO A 18 -0.86 11.16 -18.04
C PRO A 18 -1.43 11.36 -16.64
N ALA A 19 -0.55 11.35 -15.65
CA ALA A 19 -0.98 11.61 -14.28
C ALA A 19 -1.55 13.02 -14.16
N PRO A 20 -2.67 13.23 -13.46
CA PRO A 20 -3.23 14.55 -13.20
C PRO A 20 -2.23 15.41 -12.42
N SER A 21 -2.32 16.73 -12.55
CA SER A 21 -1.53 17.62 -11.71
C SER A 21 -1.84 17.42 -10.24
N PRO A 22 -0.83 17.34 -9.35
CA PRO A 22 -1.07 17.23 -7.91
C PRO A 22 -1.75 18.52 -7.41
N ARG A 23 -2.48 18.42 -6.31
CA ARG A 23 -3.13 19.58 -5.68
C ARG A 23 -2.13 20.61 -5.15
N SER A 24 -0.96 20.13 -4.71
CA SER A 24 0.15 20.96 -4.23
C SER A 24 1.49 20.26 -4.45
N GLU A 25 2.59 21.02 -4.45
CA GLU A 25 3.94 20.47 -4.48
C GLU A 25 4.24 19.66 -3.20
N THR A 26 3.67 20.06 -2.06
CA THR A 26 3.78 19.31 -0.80
C THR A 26 3.15 17.92 -0.94
N ALA A 27 1.96 17.81 -1.54
CA ALA A 27 1.32 16.52 -1.77
C ALA A 27 2.16 15.60 -2.66
N LYS A 28 2.83 16.16 -3.67
CA LYS A 28 3.76 15.41 -4.50
C LYS A 28 4.96 14.89 -3.70
N LYS A 29 5.56 15.74 -2.85
CA LYS A 29 6.68 15.33 -1.98
C LYS A 29 6.26 14.24 -1.00
N VAL A 30 5.09 14.35 -0.37
CA VAL A 30 4.55 13.34 0.56
C VAL A 30 4.34 12.01 -0.16
N ALA A 31 3.78 12.02 -1.38
CA ALA A 31 3.61 10.80 -2.16
C ALA A 31 4.96 10.14 -2.53
N TRP A 32 5.98 10.91 -2.83
CA TRP A 32 7.33 10.39 -3.07
C TRP A 32 7.97 9.79 -1.82
N ILE A 33 7.77 10.43 -0.66
CA ILE A 33 8.22 9.89 0.63
C ILE A 33 7.51 8.57 0.90
N TYR A 34 6.19 8.52 0.73
CA TYR A 34 5.43 7.29 0.90
C TYR A 34 5.89 6.19 -0.05
N ALA A 35 6.09 6.50 -1.33
CA ALA A 35 6.64 5.54 -2.30
C ALA A 35 8.02 5.02 -1.88
N ALA A 36 8.92 5.90 -1.43
CA ALA A 36 10.25 5.50 -0.96
C ALA A 36 10.17 4.56 0.25
N VAL A 37 9.29 4.85 1.21
CA VAL A 37 9.06 3.98 2.38
C VAL A 37 8.54 2.62 1.93
N LEU A 38 7.53 2.57 1.05
CA LEU A 38 7.01 1.29 0.53
C LEU A 38 8.09 0.49 -0.21
N VAL A 39 8.94 1.14 -1.00
CA VAL A 39 10.06 0.45 -1.67
C VAL A 39 11.01 -0.19 -0.67
N ILE A 40 11.37 0.54 0.40
CA ILE A 40 12.24 0.01 1.45
C ILE A 40 11.58 -1.21 2.12
N MET A 41 10.29 -1.12 2.45
CA MET A 41 9.52 -2.21 3.06
C MET A 41 9.47 -3.43 2.13
N VAL A 42 9.05 -3.25 0.88
CA VAL A 42 8.98 -4.33 -0.12
C VAL A 42 10.32 -5.02 -0.30
N VAL A 43 11.40 -4.25 -0.47
CA VAL A 43 12.75 -4.83 -0.64
C VAL A 43 13.14 -5.64 0.59
N GLY A 44 12.93 -5.11 1.80
CA GLY A 44 13.22 -5.81 3.05
C GLY A 44 12.42 -7.10 3.23
N GLN A 45 11.15 -7.10 2.83
CA GLN A 45 10.25 -8.25 2.92
C GLN A 45 10.55 -9.30 1.86
N LEU A 46 10.78 -8.90 0.61
CA LEU A 46 11.09 -9.81 -0.50
C LEU A 46 12.46 -10.44 -0.41
N PHE A 47 13.45 -9.73 0.15
CA PHE A 47 14.83 -10.25 0.25
C PHE A 47 14.90 -11.59 1.00
N SER A 48 13.96 -11.85 1.90
CA SER A 48 13.83 -13.13 2.63
C SER A 48 12.37 -13.43 2.93
N PHE A 49 11.56 -13.54 1.88
CA PHE A 49 10.12 -13.71 1.99
C PHE A 49 9.73 -14.97 2.80
N GLU A 50 10.48 -16.05 2.66
CA GLU A 50 10.28 -17.28 3.45
C GLU A 50 10.39 -17.03 4.96
N LYS A 51 11.24 -16.10 5.40
CA LYS A 51 11.38 -15.70 6.80
C LYS A 51 10.37 -14.63 7.22
N PHE A 52 9.79 -13.90 6.26
CA PHE A 52 8.74 -12.92 6.53
C PHE A 52 7.40 -13.59 6.88
N ILE A 53 7.07 -14.74 6.26
CA ILE A 53 5.85 -15.49 6.56
C ILE A 53 5.75 -15.87 8.05
N PRO A 54 6.75 -16.46 8.71
CA PRO A 54 6.72 -16.74 10.14
C PRO A 54 6.53 -15.52 11.03
N LEU A 55 7.04 -14.33 10.62
CA LEU A 55 6.80 -13.10 11.36
C LEU A 55 5.31 -12.71 11.33
N ILE A 56 4.66 -12.85 10.18
CA ILE A 56 3.21 -12.63 10.09
C ILE A 56 2.41 -13.71 10.85
N ALA A 57 2.90 -14.95 10.90
CA ALA A 57 2.29 -16.00 11.70
C ALA A 57 2.29 -15.68 13.21
N GLY A 58 3.29 -14.95 13.67
CA GLY A 58 3.41 -14.51 15.06
C GLY A 58 2.24 -13.64 15.56
N TYR A 59 1.45 -13.03 14.66
CA TYR A 59 0.24 -12.28 15.05
C TYR A 59 -0.98 -13.14 15.39
N TRP A 60 -0.84 -14.46 15.41
CA TRP A 60 -1.91 -15.41 15.81
C TRP A 60 -3.21 -15.23 15.05
N LEU A 61 -3.11 -14.99 13.76
CA LEU A 61 -4.26 -14.79 12.89
C LEU A 61 -5.05 -16.11 12.70
N PRO A 62 -6.38 -16.04 12.69
CA PRO A 62 -7.20 -17.22 12.41
C PRO A 62 -6.98 -17.70 10.96
N GLY A 63 -6.94 -19.03 10.75
CA GLY A 63 -6.81 -19.63 9.41
C GLY A 63 -5.48 -20.35 9.14
N GLY A 64 -4.58 -20.40 10.13
CA GLY A 64 -3.33 -21.18 10.06
C GLY A 64 -2.34 -20.71 9.00
N ASN A 65 -1.43 -21.58 8.60
CA ASN A 65 -0.32 -21.24 7.70
C ASN A 65 -0.76 -20.74 6.31
N GLY A 66 -1.89 -21.24 5.80
CA GLY A 66 -2.40 -20.79 4.49
C GLY A 66 -2.86 -19.34 4.52
N ALA A 67 -3.63 -18.94 5.52
CA ALA A 67 -4.09 -17.56 5.69
C ALA A 67 -2.91 -16.60 5.91
N THR A 68 -1.92 -17.02 6.71
CA THR A 68 -0.71 -16.23 6.97
C THR A 68 0.10 -15.99 5.70
N THR A 69 0.29 -17.03 4.87
CA THR A 69 1.01 -16.90 3.60
C THR A 69 0.27 -15.98 2.62
N LEU A 70 -1.06 -16.11 2.55
CA LEU A 70 -1.88 -15.23 1.71
C LEU A 70 -1.82 -13.79 2.19
N LEU A 71 -1.86 -13.54 3.49
CA LEU A 71 -1.75 -12.19 4.04
C LEU A 71 -0.38 -11.59 3.80
N ALA A 72 0.70 -12.34 4.02
CA ALA A 72 2.06 -11.89 3.71
C ALA A 72 2.20 -11.54 2.22
N GLY A 73 1.67 -12.36 1.33
CA GLY A 73 1.62 -12.09 -0.11
C GLY A 73 0.79 -10.85 -0.45
N LEU A 74 -0.39 -10.70 0.18
CA LEU A 74 -1.27 -9.55 -0.02
C LEU A 74 -0.60 -8.23 0.41
N ILE A 75 0.12 -8.22 1.54
CA ILE A 75 0.88 -7.06 2.00
C ILE A 75 1.88 -6.64 0.92
N VAL A 76 2.78 -7.54 0.53
CA VAL A 76 3.84 -7.24 -0.46
C VAL A 76 3.25 -6.83 -1.81
N VAL A 77 2.24 -7.54 -2.29
CA VAL A 77 1.59 -7.21 -3.58
C VAL A 77 0.93 -5.84 -3.51
N SER A 78 0.22 -5.52 -2.43
CA SER A 78 -0.42 -4.21 -2.29
C SER A 78 0.61 -3.07 -2.21
N GLU A 79 1.72 -3.25 -1.52
CA GLU A 79 2.82 -2.28 -1.47
C GLU A 79 3.43 -2.03 -2.86
N VAL A 80 3.71 -3.10 -3.63
CA VAL A 80 4.24 -2.98 -5.01
C VAL A 80 3.26 -2.28 -5.93
N PHE A 81 1.99 -2.69 -5.92
CA PHE A 81 0.98 -2.11 -6.81
C PHE A 81 0.55 -0.70 -6.43
N ALA A 82 0.89 -0.21 -5.24
CA ALA A 82 0.71 1.19 -4.85
C ALA A 82 1.69 2.14 -5.59
N LEU A 83 2.88 1.67 -5.93
CA LEU A 83 3.96 2.49 -6.48
C LEU A 83 3.60 3.23 -7.77
N PRO A 84 2.96 2.62 -8.78
CA PRO A 84 2.63 3.32 -10.02
C PRO A 84 1.78 4.59 -9.82
N PHE A 85 0.83 4.57 -8.87
CA PHE A 85 0.03 5.74 -8.54
C PHE A 85 0.87 6.81 -7.82
N LEU A 86 1.65 6.41 -6.81
CA LEU A 86 2.48 7.32 -6.01
C LEU A 86 3.59 7.98 -6.83
N LEU A 87 4.19 7.24 -7.76
CA LEU A 87 5.21 7.73 -8.69
C LEU A 87 4.62 8.47 -9.89
N ARG A 88 3.29 8.60 -9.95
CA ARG A 88 2.57 9.34 -10.99
C ARG A 88 2.84 8.81 -12.40
N MET A 89 2.92 7.49 -12.54
CA MET A 89 3.07 6.87 -13.85
C MET A 89 1.81 7.09 -14.71
N PRO A 90 1.95 7.06 -16.06
CA PRO A 90 0.79 7.05 -16.95
C PRO A 90 -0.01 5.77 -16.71
N LEU A 91 -1.23 5.90 -16.22
CA LEU A 91 -2.11 4.78 -15.86
C LEU A 91 -3.48 4.96 -16.51
N SER A 92 -4.11 3.85 -16.85
CA SER A 92 -5.54 3.87 -17.17
C SER A 92 -6.36 4.27 -15.94
N PRO A 93 -7.56 4.83 -16.09
CA PRO A 93 -8.40 5.18 -14.95
C PRO A 93 -8.63 4.03 -13.99
N LEU A 94 -8.86 2.81 -14.51
CA LEU A 94 -9.05 1.60 -13.71
C LEU A 94 -7.79 1.26 -12.89
N MET A 95 -6.61 1.24 -13.55
CA MET A 95 -5.34 0.96 -12.86
C MET A 95 -4.98 2.02 -11.83
N ARG A 96 -5.39 3.27 -12.06
CA ARG A 96 -5.18 4.34 -11.08
C ARG A 96 -5.98 4.11 -9.80
N TRP A 97 -7.27 3.73 -9.92
CA TRP A 97 -8.09 3.35 -8.77
C TRP A 97 -7.55 2.12 -8.05
N PHE A 98 -7.16 1.11 -8.81
CA PHE A 98 -6.58 -0.12 -8.26
C PHE A 98 -5.28 0.17 -7.48
N SER A 99 -4.35 0.91 -8.10
CA SER A 99 -3.07 1.27 -7.48
C SER A 99 -3.25 2.17 -6.25
N LEU A 100 -4.18 3.12 -6.28
CA LEU A 100 -4.57 3.91 -5.11
C LEU A 100 -5.10 3.01 -3.99
N GLY A 101 -6.03 2.10 -4.33
CA GLY A 101 -6.61 1.16 -3.39
C GLY A 101 -5.56 0.28 -2.73
N CYS A 102 -4.59 -0.22 -3.50
CA CYS A 102 -3.47 -1.00 -2.98
C CYS A 102 -2.65 -0.21 -1.94
N GLY A 103 -2.37 1.08 -2.18
CA GLY A 103 -1.67 1.91 -1.20
C GLY A 103 -2.42 2.10 0.11
N LEU A 104 -3.74 2.23 0.06
CA LEU A 104 -4.58 2.31 1.25
C LEU A 104 -4.67 0.96 1.97
N VAL A 105 -4.84 -0.14 1.21
CA VAL A 105 -4.89 -1.51 1.76
C VAL A 105 -3.60 -1.85 2.50
N ALA A 106 -2.43 -1.57 1.92
CA ALA A 106 -1.15 -1.80 2.58
C ALA A 106 -1.08 -1.09 3.94
N ALA A 107 -1.44 0.21 3.99
CA ALA A 107 -1.44 0.97 5.22
C ALA A 107 -2.44 0.43 6.26
N VAL A 108 -3.66 0.09 5.84
CA VAL A 108 -4.70 -0.47 6.71
C VAL A 108 -4.28 -1.82 7.29
N LEU A 109 -3.69 -2.70 6.48
CA LEU A 109 -3.20 -4.00 6.97
C LEU A 109 -2.15 -3.83 8.06
N TRP A 110 -1.19 -2.91 7.90
CA TRP A 110 -0.19 -2.64 8.93
C TRP A 110 -0.79 -2.02 10.19
N VAL A 111 -1.80 -1.14 10.06
CA VAL A 111 -2.54 -0.61 11.23
C VAL A 111 -3.25 -1.75 11.97
N ILE A 112 -3.95 -2.64 11.26
CA ILE A 112 -4.63 -3.78 11.87
C ILE A 112 -3.63 -4.67 12.62
N LEU A 113 -2.50 -5.03 11.99
CA LEU A 113 -1.47 -5.84 12.62
C LEU A 113 -0.86 -5.13 13.84
N GLY A 114 -0.63 -3.83 13.77
CA GLY A 114 -0.15 -3.04 14.90
C GLY A 114 -1.14 -3.01 16.06
N VAL A 115 -2.43 -2.85 15.78
CA VAL A 115 -3.50 -2.92 16.79
C VAL A 115 -3.57 -4.31 17.43
N ILE A 116 -3.55 -5.36 16.61
CA ILE A 116 -3.53 -6.76 17.12
C ILE A 116 -2.34 -6.98 18.06
N ALA A 117 -1.14 -6.54 17.67
CA ALA A 117 0.06 -6.71 18.49
C ALA A 117 -0.07 -6.05 19.86
N VAL A 118 -0.60 -4.81 19.91
CA VAL A 118 -0.79 -4.08 21.17
C VAL A 118 -1.90 -4.68 22.02
N VAL A 119 -3.04 -5.04 21.41
CA VAL A 119 -4.20 -5.58 22.16
C VAL A 119 -3.93 -7.00 22.68
N SER A 120 -3.17 -7.82 21.93
CA SER A 120 -2.88 -9.20 22.32
C SER A 120 -1.71 -9.30 23.31
N ASP A 121 -1.10 -8.17 23.70
CA ASP A 121 0.14 -8.14 24.52
C ASP A 121 1.24 -9.07 23.96
N ASN A 122 1.28 -9.19 22.64
CA ASN A 122 2.16 -10.10 21.93
C ASN A 122 3.42 -9.36 21.46
N ALA A 123 4.31 -9.12 22.40
CA ALA A 123 5.57 -8.44 22.14
C ALA A 123 6.54 -9.35 21.36
N MET A 124 6.53 -9.28 20.04
CA MET A 124 7.54 -9.91 19.19
C MET A 124 8.76 -9.01 19.04
N THR A 125 9.94 -9.60 18.95
CA THR A 125 11.20 -8.86 18.72
C THR A 125 11.25 -8.20 17.35
N ASN A 126 10.52 -8.71 16.37
CA ASN A 126 10.43 -8.15 15.01
C ASN A 126 9.02 -8.29 14.44
N SER A 127 8.40 -7.17 14.15
CA SER A 127 7.07 -7.09 13.53
C SER A 127 7.06 -7.44 12.04
N GLY A 128 8.21 -7.43 11.37
CA GLY A 128 8.34 -7.65 9.92
C GLY A 128 8.03 -6.44 9.05
N ILE A 129 7.65 -5.29 9.61
CA ILE A 129 7.27 -4.09 8.81
C ILE A 129 8.39 -3.61 7.88
N LEU A 130 9.64 -3.70 8.31
CA LEU A 130 10.83 -3.42 7.48
C LEU A 130 11.53 -4.72 7.02
N GLY A 131 10.79 -5.84 6.99
CA GLY A 131 11.34 -7.14 6.63
C GLY A 131 12.06 -7.83 7.78
N THR A 132 12.94 -8.76 7.46
CA THR A 132 13.59 -9.65 8.45
C THR A 132 14.95 -9.15 8.94
N LYS A 133 15.54 -8.19 8.24
CA LYS A 133 16.89 -7.66 8.54
C LYS A 133 16.87 -6.48 9.49
N VAL A 134 15.81 -5.72 9.48
CA VAL A 134 15.63 -4.56 10.38
C VAL A 134 14.57 -4.93 11.40
N THR A 135 14.99 -5.04 12.65
CA THR A 135 14.10 -5.40 13.75
C THR A 135 13.33 -4.18 14.23
N VAL A 136 12.02 -4.22 14.09
CA VAL A 136 11.08 -3.27 14.69
C VAL A 136 10.21 -4.06 15.66
N PRO A 137 10.26 -3.79 16.96
CA PRO A 137 9.43 -4.52 17.93
C PRO A 137 7.93 -4.38 17.59
N SER A 138 7.17 -5.44 17.83
CA SER A 138 5.72 -5.43 17.67
C SER A 138 5.03 -4.87 18.92
N ASP A 139 5.25 -3.60 19.17
CA ASP A 139 4.71 -2.86 20.31
C ASP A 139 4.12 -1.52 19.84
N GLY A 140 4.04 -0.56 20.72
CA GLY A 140 3.61 0.80 20.38
C GLY A 140 4.43 1.45 19.27
N ALA A 141 5.69 1.07 19.09
CA ALA A 141 6.54 1.61 18.00
C ALA A 141 6.04 1.14 16.63
N GLN A 142 5.67 -0.14 16.49
CA GLN A 142 5.05 -0.64 15.24
C GLN A 142 3.74 0.07 14.95
N LEU A 143 2.87 0.23 15.95
CA LEU A 143 1.60 0.92 15.77
C LEU A 143 1.81 2.37 15.34
N LEU A 144 2.80 3.07 15.94
CA LEU A 144 3.16 4.42 15.52
C LEU A 144 3.61 4.46 14.06
N TRP A 145 4.47 3.53 13.63
CA TRP A 145 4.89 3.42 12.23
C TRP A 145 3.69 3.18 11.30
N ALA A 146 2.79 2.27 11.67
CA ALA A 146 1.60 1.96 10.90
C ALA A 146 0.66 3.18 10.77
N VAL A 147 0.50 3.96 11.84
CA VAL A 147 -0.26 5.22 11.80
C VAL A 147 0.39 6.25 10.88
N VAL A 148 1.71 6.39 10.94
CA VAL A 148 2.46 7.27 10.01
C VAL A 148 2.24 6.83 8.56
N LEU A 149 2.31 5.52 8.25
CA LEU A 149 1.98 5.00 6.92
C LEU A 149 0.55 5.34 6.52
N GLY A 150 -0.40 5.20 7.43
CA GLY A 150 -1.81 5.56 7.20
C GLY A 150 -1.98 7.04 6.84
N VAL A 151 -1.33 7.92 7.58
CA VAL A 151 -1.34 9.37 7.29
C VAL A 151 -0.73 9.67 5.92
N LEU A 152 0.42 9.07 5.60
CA LEU A 152 1.07 9.23 4.29
C LEU A 152 0.18 8.71 3.16
N ALA A 153 -0.48 7.56 3.35
CA ALA A 153 -1.38 6.97 2.37
C ALA A 153 -2.58 7.88 2.08
N VAL A 154 -3.27 8.34 3.13
CA VAL A 154 -4.46 9.21 2.99
C VAL A 154 -4.09 10.56 2.39
N TRP A 155 -2.99 11.17 2.85
CA TRP A 155 -2.53 12.45 2.30
C TRP A 155 -2.14 12.33 0.81
N SER A 156 -1.42 11.26 0.45
CA SER A 156 -1.05 10.99 -0.94
C SER A 156 -2.27 10.74 -1.81
N ALA A 157 -3.24 9.97 -1.32
CA ALA A 157 -4.50 9.72 -1.99
C ALA A 157 -5.25 11.03 -2.27
N TRP A 158 -5.44 11.85 -1.24
CA TRP A 158 -6.11 13.15 -1.37
C TRP A 158 -5.35 14.11 -2.29
N GLY A 159 -4.04 14.18 -2.14
CA GLY A 159 -3.21 15.16 -2.83
C GLY A 159 -2.94 14.86 -4.30
N LEU A 160 -2.91 13.59 -4.69
CA LEU A 160 -2.73 13.14 -6.07
C LEU A 160 -4.05 12.89 -6.80
N TRP A 161 -5.19 12.88 -6.09
CA TRP A 161 -6.49 12.73 -6.71
C TRP A 161 -6.86 14.02 -7.46
N PRO A 162 -7.40 13.93 -8.69
CA PRO A 162 -7.78 15.11 -9.46
C PRO A 162 -8.74 15.98 -8.66
N ALA A 163 -8.38 17.24 -8.45
CA ALA A 163 -9.37 18.21 -8.02
C ALA A 163 -10.33 18.41 -9.19
N ASP A 164 -11.63 18.31 -8.96
CA ASP A 164 -12.65 18.72 -9.94
C ASP A 164 -12.38 20.15 -10.31
N ARG A 165 -11.83 20.37 -11.51
CA ARG A 165 -11.80 21.70 -12.08
C ARG A 165 -13.25 22.04 -12.45
N LYS A 166 -13.96 22.67 -11.52
CA LYS A 166 -15.17 23.40 -11.91
C LYS A 166 -14.74 24.41 -12.98
N LYS A 167 -15.13 24.14 -14.22
CA LYS A 167 -15.07 25.12 -15.29
C LYS A 167 -16.10 26.20 -15.03
#